data_0b4fbd6871e393f26a508accd32344c9
#
_entry.id   0b4fbd6871e393f26a508accd32344c9
#
_cell.length_a   1.000
_cell.length_b   1.000
_cell.length_c   1.000
_cell.angle_alpha   90.00
_cell.angle_beta   90.00
_cell.angle_gamma   90.00
#
_symmetry.space_group_name_H-M   'P 1'
#
loop_
_entity.id
_entity.type
_entity.pdbx_description
1 polymer ?
#
loop_
_entity_poly.entity_id
_entity_poly.type
_entity_poly.pdbx_seq_one_letter_code
_entity_poly.pdbx_strand_id
1 'polypeptide(L)'
;VMVNLGGFSAEEIQKTEERAYQLGVKSFHVIDDAENYYQKCIKYLIFGNVLKNNTYPLSVSSERVFQATAIADYAKKIGAKSIAHGSTGAGNDQVRFDSIFQILLPEVEIITPIRDLKLSRNEEIDFLKENGFEINFEKSQYSINKGLWGTSVGGKETLTSNISLPETAFPTQISKSEPEELSITFEKGEIKAVNGQEFSKPIEAIQFIQEIAQAFAIGRDTHVGDTIIGIKGRVSFEAAAPLIILKAHHLLEKHTLTKSQLFIKDQLSLSYGNYLHDGLVLDPVMQDMEALFESSQKT
;
A
#
# COMPACT_ATOMS: atom_id res chain seq x y z
N VAL A 1 2.32 4.27 -17.93
CA VAL A 1 1.97 2.96 -17.32
C VAL A 1 1.29 3.18 -15.99
N MET A 2 0.18 2.48 -15.75
CA MET A 2 -0.52 2.42 -14.46
C MET A 2 -0.47 0.98 -13.95
N VAL A 3 -0.16 0.79 -12.67
CA VAL A 3 -0.20 -0.52 -12.02
C VAL A 3 -1.42 -0.56 -11.09
N ASN A 4 -2.32 -1.51 -11.32
CA ASN A 4 -3.44 -1.79 -10.44
C ASN A 4 -3.10 -2.98 -9.54
N LEU A 5 -3.03 -2.74 -8.24
CA LEU A 5 -2.82 -3.75 -7.21
C LEU A 5 -4.13 -4.11 -6.47
N GLY A 6 -5.28 -3.91 -7.12
CA GLY A 6 -6.60 -4.22 -6.58
C GLY A 6 -7.29 -3.07 -5.83
N GLY A 7 -6.69 -1.86 -5.83
CA GLY A 7 -7.26 -0.68 -5.19
C GLY A 7 -8.14 0.20 -6.08
N PHE A 8 -8.14 -0.02 -7.40
CA PHE A 8 -8.87 0.81 -8.36
C PHE A 8 -9.99 0.05 -9.05
N SER A 9 -11.14 0.70 -9.19
CA SER A 9 -12.25 0.21 -10.00
C SER A 9 -11.98 0.42 -11.50
N ALA A 10 -12.72 -0.30 -12.35
CA ALA A 10 -12.64 -0.14 -13.81
C ALA A 10 -12.94 1.31 -14.24
N GLU A 11 -13.89 1.98 -13.58
CA GLU A 11 -14.22 3.38 -13.85
C GLU A 11 -13.08 4.34 -13.51
N GLU A 12 -12.39 4.13 -12.37
CA GLU A 12 -11.23 4.93 -11.97
C GLU A 12 -10.06 4.75 -12.95
N ILE A 13 -9.85 3.52 -13.42
CA ILE A 13 -8.82 3.20 -14.43
C ILE A 13 -9.14 3.92 -15.75
N GLN A 14 -10.38 3.85 -16.23
CA GLN A 14 -10.81 4.52 -17.46
C GLN A 14 -10.63 6.05 -17.35
N LYS A 15 -11.04 6.67 -16.26
CA LYS A 15 -10.83 8.12 -16.04
C LYS A 15 -9.34 8.50 -16.04
N THR A 16 -8.49 7.63 -15.50
CA THR A 16 -7.04 7.84 -15.50
C THR A 16 -6.46 7.75 -16.91
N GLU A 17 -6.93 6.80 -17.71
CA GLU A 17 -6.55 6.65 -19.12
C GLU A 17 -6.95 7.88 -19.94
N GLU A 18 -8.21 8.31 -19.83
CA GLU A 18 -8.71 9.51 -20.53
C GLU A 18 -7.87 10.74 -20.19
N ARG A 19 -7.56 10.94 -18.90
CA ARG A 19 -6.72 12.02 -18.44
C ARG A 19 -5.29 11.92 -18.99
N ALA A 20 -4.72 10.73 -19.03
CA ALA A 20 -3.38 10.52 -19.57
C ALA A 20 -3.31 10.94 -21.05
N TYR A 21 -4.28 10.55 -21.87
CA TYR A 21 -4.34 10.97 -23.26
C TYR A 21 -4.55 12.48 -23.42
N GLN A 22 -5.35 13.13 -22.57
CA GLN A 22 -5.50 14.58 -22.54
C GLN A 22 -4.17 15.29 -22.24
N LEU A 23 -3.31 14.68 -21.43
CA LEU A 23 -1.96 15.16 -21.13
C LEU A 23 -0.93 14.87 -22.24
N GLY A 24 -1.35 14.25 -23.35
CA GLY A 24 -0.52 14.05 -24.53
C GLY A 24 0.36 12.81 -24.50
N VAL A 25 0.07 11.81 -23.66
CA VAL A 25 0.82 10.55 -23.69
C VAL A 25 0.57 9.81 -25.01
N LYS A 26 1.58 9.14 -25.51
CA LYS A 26 1.52 8.35 -26.75
C LYS A 26 0.68 7.09 -26.62
N SER A 27 0.76 6.45 -25.46
CA SER A 27 0.03 5.24 -25.15
C SER A 27 -0.15 5.14 -23.64
N PHE A 28 -1.26 4.54 -23.23
CA PHE A 28 -1.53 4.19 -21.85
C PHE A 28 -1.56 2.67 -21.72
N HIS A 29 -0.98 2.16 -20.64
CA HIS A 29 -0.92 0.73 -20.40
C HIS A 29 -1.22 0.45 -18.93
N VAL A 30 -2.17 -0.47 -18.69
CA VAL A 30 -2.53 -0.93 -17.35
C VAL A 30 -1.90 -2.30 -17.10
N ILE A 31 -1.20 -2.43 -16.00
CA ILE A 31 -0.70 -3.70 -15.48
C ILE A 31 -1.59 -4.07 -14.31
N ASP A 32 -2.37 -5.12 -14.44
CA ASP A 32 -3.11 -5.71 -13.32
C ASP A 32 -2.24 -6.76 -12.64
N ASP A 33 -1.72 -6.42 -11.46
CA ASP A 33 -0.78 -7.25 -10.71
C ASP A 33 -1.29 -7.55 -9.28
N ALA A 34 -2.59 -7.44 -9.06
CA ALA A 34 -3.22 -7.63 -7.76
C ALA A 34 -2.98 -9.04 -7.18
N GLU A 35 -3.05 -10.08 -8.02
CA GLU A 35 -2.82 -11.47 -7.59
C GLU A 35 -1.37 -11.68 -7.14
N ASN A 36 -0.40 -11.19 -7.91
CA ASN A 36 1.01 -11.28 -7.55
C ASN A 36 1.31 -10.49 -6.26
N TYR A 37 0.71 -9.31 -6.10
CA TYR A 37 0.83 -8.51 -4.87
C TYR A 37 0.25 -9.26 -3.65
N TYR A 38 -0.89 -9.92 -3.81
CA TYR A 38 -1.42 -10.77 -2.74
C TYR A 38 -0.45 -11.91 -2.40
N GLN A 39 -0.05 -12.70 -3.39
CA GLN A 39 0.75 -13.91 -3.19
C GLN A 39 2.14 -13.62 -2.62
N LYS A 40 2.76 -12.51 -3.01
CA LYS A 40 4.14 -12.16 -2.62
C LYS A 40 4.23 -11.14 -1.49
N CYS A 41 3.11 -10.59 -1.02
CA CYS A 41 3.14 -9.58 0.02
C CYS A 41 2.01 -9.73 1.03
N ILE A 42 0.74 -9.50 0.62
CA ILE A 42 -0.39 -9.44 1.58
C ILE A 42 -0.53 -10.76 2.34
N LYS A 43 -0.35 -11.90 1.67
CA LYS A 43 -0.33 -13.22 2.28
C LYS A 43 0.64 -13.28 3.48
N TYR A 44 1.85 -12.76 3.32
CA TYR A 44 2.86 -12.75 4.38
C TYR A 44 2.60 -11.68 5.45
N LEU A 45 1.96 -10.56 5.09
CA LEU A 45 1.47 -9.63 6.09
C LEU A 45 0.43 -10.29 7.00
N ILE A 46 -0.46 -11.11 6.43
CA ILE A 46 -1.45 -11.88 7.21
C ILE A 46 -0.75 -12.98 8.02
N PHE A 47 0.04 -13.83 7.38
CA PHE A 47 0.73 -14.94 8.03
C PHE A 47 1.65 -14.49 9.16
N GLY A 48 2.33 -13.35 9.00
CA GLY A 48 3.17 -12.74 10.01
C GLY A 48 2.42 -11.89 11.04
N ASN A 49 1.14 -11.58 10.85
CA ASN A 49 0.40 -10.55 11.61
C ASN A 49 1.16 -9.21 11.64
N VAL A 50 1.67 -8.79 10.48
CA VAL A 50 2.66 -7.72 10.38
C VAL A 50 2.04 -6.33 10.51
N LEU A 51 2.50 -5.58 11.51
CA LEU A 51 2.20 -4.17 11.71
C LEU A 51 3.49 -3.39 11.99
N LYS A 52 3.77 -2.36 11.22
CA LYS A 52 4.88 -1.44 11.53
C LYS A 52 4.60 -0.70 12.83
N ASN A 53 5.50 -0.79 13.80
CA ASN A 53 5.35 -0.20 15.13
C ASN A 53 4.02 -0.57 15.82
N ASN A 54 3.51 -1.79 15.60
CA ASN A 54 2.23 -2.31 16.10
C ASN A 54 1.00 -1.48 15.72
N THR A 55 1.08 -0.67 14.69
CA THR A 55 0.04 0.29 14.31
C THR A 55 -0.27 0.24 12.82
N TYR A 56 0.74 0.44 11.98
CA TYR A 56 0.56 0.67 10.54
C TYR A 56 0.62 -0.64 9.74
N PRO A 57 -0.43 -0.98 8.98
CA PRO A 57 -0.50 -2.24 8.21
C PRO A 57 0.34 -2.23 6.93
N LEU A 58 1.19 -1.22 6.72
CA LEU A 58 2.11 -1.10 5.58
C LEU A 58 1.42 -0.93 4.22
N SER A 59 0.20 -0.44 4.18
CA SER A 59 -0.61 -0.33 2.96
C SER A 59 0.16 0.27 1.78
N VAL A 60 0.41 1.58 1.82
CA VAL A 60 1.10 2.27 0.72
C VAL A 60 2.56 1.84 0.58
N SER A 61 3.25 1.57 1.70
CA SER A 61 4.66 1.15 1.65
C SER A 61 4.88 -0.09 0.82
N SER A 62 4.04 -1.11 1.03
CA SER A 62 4.12 -2.36 0.28
C SER A 62 3.69 -2.17 -1.19
N GLU A 63 2.62 -1.42 -1.43
CA GLU A 63 2.14 -1.19 -2.79
C GLU A 63 3.19 -0.53 -3.69
N ARG A 64 3.92 0.49 -3.18
CA ARG A 64 4.94 1.19 -3.97
C ARG A 64 6.05 0.26 -4.47
N VAL A 65 6.44 -0.69 -3.64
CA VAL A 65 7.46 -1.67 -4.01
C VAL A 65 6.96 -2.59 -5.12
N PHE A 66 5.74 -3.09 -5.01
CA PHE A 66 5.16 -3.97 -6.03
C PHE A 66 4.81 -3.23 -7.31
N GLN A 67 4.39 -1.96 -7.22
CA GLN A 67 4.26 -1.08 -8.38
C GLN A 67 5.60 -0.90 -9.11
N ALA A 68 6.68 -0.64 -8.36
CA ALA A 68 8.01 -0.51 -8.94
C ALA A 68 8.46 -1.80 -9.64
N THR A 69 8.26 -2.95 -9.01
CA THR A 69 8.62 -4.26 -9.58
C THR A 69 7.85 -4.52 -10.88
N ALA A 70 6.54 -4.34 -10.88
CA ALA A 70 5.71 -4.53 -12.08
C ALA A 70 6.10 -3.57 -13.22
N ILE A 71 6.44 -2.32 -12.92
CA ILE A 71 6.95 -1.34 -13.90
C ILE A 71 8.31 -1.79 -14.43
N ALA A 72 9.21 -2.27 -13.57
CA ALA A 72 10.53 -2.76 -13.97
C ALA A 72 10.43 -3.95 -14.94
N ASP A 73 9.57 -4.92 -14.62
CA ASP A 73 9.32 -6.08 -15.48
C ASP A 73 8.76 -5.67 -16.84
N TYR A 74 7.81 -4.73 -16.84
CA TYR A 74 7.27 -4.19 -18.08
C TYR A 74 8.31 -3.42 -18.89
N ALA A 75 9.09 -2.55 -18.25
CA ALA A 75 10.16 -1.80 -18.89
C ALA A 75 11.21 -2.72 -19.55
N LYS A 76 11.59 -3.79 -18.85
CA LYS A 76 12.46 -4.84 -19.38
C LYS A 76 11.85 -5.51 -20.62
N LYS A 77 10.57 -5.88 -20.53
CA LYS A 77 9.84 -6.54 -21.63
C LYS A 77 9.80 -5.70 -22.92
N ILE A 78 9.63 -4.37 -22.78
CA ILE A 78 9.56 -3.45 -23.94
C ILE A 78 10.91 -2.86 -24.34
N GLY A 79 11.99 -3.18 -23.62
CA GLY A 79 13.33 -2.63 -23.87
C GLY A 79 13.41 -1.12 -23.62
N ALA A 80 12.71 -0.62 -22.59
CA ALA A 80 12.75 0.80 -22.23
C ALA A 80 14.17 1.25 -21.90
N LYS A 81 14.51 2.48 -22.28
CA LYS A 81 15.83 3.09 -22.01
C LYS A 81 15.80 3.99 -20.78
N SER A 82 14.63 4.48 -20.42
CA SER A 82 14.43 5.32 -19.25
C SER A 82 13.07 5.07 -18.60
N ILE A 83 12.99 5.32 -17.30
CA ILE A 83 11.77 5.31 -16.49
C ILE A 83 11.65 6.66 -15.81
N ALA A 84 10.47 7.28 -15.88
CA ALA A 84 10.20 8.53 -15.18
C ALA A 84 9.20 8.34 -14.06
N HIS A 85 9.42 9.03 -12.93
CA HIS A 85 8.45 9.13 -11.85
C HIS A 85 8.46 10.51 -11.19
N GLY A 86 7.32 10.89 -10.57
CA GLY A 86 7.10 12.19 -9.95
C GLY A 86 7.27 12.21 -8.42
N SER A 87 8.01 11.27 -7.82
CA SER A 87 8.21 11.26 -6.37
C SER A 87 9.09 12.41 -5.91
N THR A 88 8.70 13.05 -4.80
CA THR A 88 9.45 14.16 -4.20
C THR A 88 10.66 13.67 -3.41
N GLY A 89 11.68 14.52 -3.23
CA GLY A 89 12.90 14.19 -2.49
C GLY A 89 12.71 14.00 -0.98
N ALA A 90 11.58 14.40 -0.40
CA ALA A 90 11.32 14.29 1.03
C ALA A 90 10.61 12.98 1.44
N GLY A 91 9.96 12.30 0.49
CA GLY A 91 9.15 11.10 0.76
C GLY A 91 9.94 9.79 0.67
N ASN A 92 9.33 8.72 1.15
CA ASN A 92 9.88 7.37 1.06
C ASN A 92 9.76 6.77 -0.35
N ASP A 93 8.78 7.22 -1.13
CA ASP A 93 8.45 6.59 -2.41
C ASP A 93 9.59 6.68 -3.42
N GLN A 94 10.33 7.81 -3.44
CA GLN A 94 11.53 7.94 -4.25
C GLN A 94 12.56 6.85 -3.98
N VAL A 95 12.80 6.54 -2.70
CA VAL A 95 13.80 5.52 -2.31
C VAL A 95 13.33 4.14 -2.77
N ARG A 96 12.05 3.83 -2.58
CA ARG A 96 11.47 2.54 -2.99
C ARG A 96 11.53 2.34 -4.49
N PHE A 97 11.13 3.35 -5.28
CA PHE A 97 11.17 3.28 -6.74
C PHE A 97 12.62 3.17 -7.24
N ASP A 98 13.49 4.09 -6.80
CA ASP A 98 14.88 4.12 -7.26
C ASP A 98 15.61 2.82 -6.94
N SER A 99 15.47 2.30 -5.69
CA SER A 99 16.12 1.06 -5.28
C SER A 99 15.69 -0.13 -6.13
N ILE A 100 14.40 -0.30 -6.36
CA ILE A 100 13.88 -1.41 -7.18
C ILE A 100 14.35 -1.26 -8.63
N PHE A 101 14.27 -0.06 -9.21
CA PHE A 101 14.69 0.17 -10.59
C PHE A 101 16.20 -0.04 -10.77
N GLN A 102 17.03 0.46 -9.85
CA GLN A 102 18.48 0.27 -9.90
C GLN A 102 18.90 -1.19 -9.77
N ILE A 103 18.21 -1.97 -8.94
CA ILE A 103 18.53 -3.40 -8.75
C ILE A 103 18.07 -4.21 -9.97
N LEU A 104 16.84 -4.01 -10.45
CA LEU A 104 16.26 -4.84 -11.50
C LEU A 104 16.64 -4.38 -12.92
N LEU A 105 17.00 -3.12 -13.10
CA LEU A 105 17.26 -2.46 -14.38
C LEU A 105 18.49 -1.53 -14.29
N PRO A 106 19.67 -2.01 -13.94
CA PRO A 106 20.84 -1.16 -13.68
C PRO A 106 21.27 -0.28 -14.88
N GLU A 107 20.87 -0.65 -16.11
CA GLU A 107 21.21 0.08 -17.35
C GLU A 107 20.14 1.10 -17.77
N VAL A 108 19.03 1.21 -17.01
CA VAL A 108 17.92 2.10 -17.36
C VAL A 108 18.08 3.43 -16.63
N GLU A 109 17.97 4.53 -17.38
CA GLU A 109 17.99 5.88 -16.82
C GLU A 109 16.72 6.16 -16.00
N ILE A 110 16.87 6.69 -14.78
CA ILE A 110 15.76 7.11 -13.93
C ILE A 110 15.61 8.63 -14.03
N ILE A 111 14.45 9.10 -14.49
CA ILE A 111 14.14 10.52 -14.71
C ILE A 111 13.17 10.98 -13.63
N THR A 112 13.59 11.97 -12.82
CA THR A 112 12.85 12.42 -11.63
C THR A 112 12.69 13.95 -11.60
N PRO A 113 11.94 14.55 -12.54
CA PRO A 113 11.94 16.00 -12.74
C PRO A 113 11.51 16.80 -11.52
N ILE A 114 10.54 16.29 -10.74
CA ILE A 114 10.07 16.98 -9.53
C ILE A 114 11.18 17.07 -8.48
N ARG A 115 11.91 15.98 -8.27
CA ARG A 115 13.02 15.92 -7.32
C ARG A 115 14.24 16.73 -7.82
N ASP A 116 14.57 16.56 -9.08
CA ASP A 116 15.81 17.12 -9.66
C ASP A 116 15.72 18.65 -9.79
N LEU A 117 14.55 19.15 -10.17
CA LEU A 117 14.28 20.57 -10.26
C LEU A 117 13.82 21.19 -8.93
N LYS A 118 13.58 20.38 -7.91
CA LYS A 118 13.10 20.81 -6.58
C LYS A 118 11.83 21.65 -6.65
N LEU A 119 10.92 21.30 -7.57
CA LEU A 119 9.69 22.04 -7.78
C LEU A 119 8.80 22.00 -6.56
N SER A 120 8.32 23.16 -6.17
CA SER A 120 7.20 23.28 -5.22
C SER A 120 5.87 22.99 -5.94
N ARG A 121 4.84 22.66 -5.20
CA ARG A 121 3.51 22.40 -5.78
C ARG A 121 2.97 23.57 -6.59
N ASN A 122 3.26 24.81 -6.19
CA ASN A 122 2.83 25.99 -6.94
C ASN A 122 3.56 26.09 -8.27
N GLU A 123 4.88 25.84 -8.30
CA GLU A 123 5.66 25.83 -9.54
C GLU A 123 5.22 24.71 -10.48
N GLU A 124 4.85 23.54 -9.96
CA GLU A 124 4.24 22.46 -10.78
C GLU A 124 2.91 22.90 -11.41
N ILE A 125 2.07 23.58 -10.65
CA ILE A 125 0.79 24.13 -11.11
C ILE A 125 1.00 25.19 -12.20
N ASP A 126 1.92 26.10 -11.98
CA ASP A 126 2.22 27.17 -12.92
C ASP A 126 2.81 26.61 -14.23
N PHE A 127 3.71 25.63 -14.12
CA PHE A 127 4.23 24.91 -15.29
C PHE A 127 3.11 24.26 -16.12
N LEU A 128 2.14 23.60 -15.47
CA LEU A 128 1.02 22.98 -16.17
C LEU A 128 0.13 24.02 -16.86
N LYS A 129 -0.15 25.14 -16.20
CA LYS A 129 -0.92 26.25 -16.80
C LYS A 129 -0.22 26.88 -18.00
N GLU A 130 1.09 27.13 -17.90
CA GLU A 130 1.91 27.67 -18.99
C GLU A 130 1.92 26.74 -20.22
N ASN A 131 1.75 25.43 -19.99
CA ASN A 131 1.64 24.44 -21.05
C ASN A 131 0.19 24.15 -21.48
N GLY A 132 -0.78 24.97 -21.06
CA GLY A 132 -2.18 24.90 -21.51
C GLY A 132 -3.03 23.85 -20.79
N PHE A 133 -2.59 23.33 -19.65
CA PHE A 133 -3.36 22.37 -18.86
C PHE A 133 -4.12 23.07 -17.74
N GLU A 134 -5.44 23.05 -17.79
CA GLU A 134 -6.30 23.49 -16.71
C GLU A 134 -6.57 22.32 -15.74
N ILE A 135 -5.96 22.35 -14.56
CA ILE A 135 -6.19 21.36 -13.51
C ILE A 135 -6.88 22.05 -12.35
N ASN A 136 -8.02 21.51 -11.92
CA ASN A 136 -8.72 22.02 -10.76
C ASN A 136 -8.04 21.48 -9.48
N PHE A 137 -7.22 22.35 -8.86
CA PHE A 137 -6.43 22.01 -7.66
C PHE A 137 -7.18 22.19 -6.35
N GLU A 138 -8.37 22.81 -6.34
CA GLU A 138 -9.12 23.10 -5.11
C GLU A 138 -9.63 21.83 -4.40
N LYS A 139 -9.71 20.70 -5.11
CA LYS A 139 -10.23 19.43 -4.56
C LYS A 139 -9.23 18.61 -3.75
N SER A 140 -7.94 18.96 -3.68
CA SER A 140 -6.96 18.13 -2.98
C SER A 140 -6.32 18.82 -1.77
N GLN A 141 -7.13 19.16 -0.78
CA GLN A 141 -6.63 19.56 0.53
C GLN A 141 -5.83 18.43 1.20
N TYR A 142 -6.19 17.19 0.90
CA TYR A 142 -5.55 15.97 1.41
C TYR A 142 -4.98 15.13 0.28
N SER A 143 -3.81 14.54 0.53
CA SER A 143 -3.22 13.53 -0.34
C SER A 143 -3.76 12.17 0.07
N ILE A 144 -4.59 11.56 -0.76
CA ILE A 144 -5.22 10.27 -0.50
C ILE A 144 -4.60 9.24 -1.44
N ASN A 145 -3.98 8.19 -0.87
CA ASN A 145 -3.46 7.07 -1.62
C ASN A 145 -4.27 5.84 -1.26
N LYS A 146 -5.23 5.51 -2.11
CA LYS A 146 -6.12 4.36 -1.97
C LYS A 146 -5.43 3.10 -2.47
N GLY A 147 -5.58 2.00 -1.73
CA GLY A 147 -5.07 0.69 -2.10
C GLY A 147 -5.91 -0.47 -1.58
N LEU A 148 -5.59 -1.68 -2.02
CA LEU A 148 -6.26 -2.91 -1.56
C LEU A 148 -6.06 -3.15 -0.05
N TRP A 149 -4.84 -2.87 0.44
CA TRP A 149 -4.45 -3.12 1.83
C TRP A 149 -4.53 -1.88 2.71
N GLY A 150 -5.42 -0.94 2.37
CA GLY A 150 -5.70 0.28 3.12
C GLY A 150 -5.35 1.55 2.36
N THR A 151 -5.76 2.66 2.92
CA THR A 151 -5.65 4.00 2.34
C THR A 151 -4.85 4.91 3.26
N SER A 152 -3.83 5.58 2.74
CA SER A 152 -3.15 6.63 3.51
C SER A 152 -3.74 8.00 3.21
N VAL A 153 -3.75 8.84 4.24
CA VAL A 153 -4.27 10.21 4.16
C VAL A 153 -3.22 11.15 4.74
N GLY A 154 -2.72 12.06 3.91
CA GLY A 154 -1.79 13.12 4.29
C GLY A 154 -2.39 14.49 4.09
N GLY A 155 -2.06 15.43 4.96
CA GLY A 155 -2.48 16.82 4.90
C GLY A 155 -1.53 17.69 5.72
N LYS A 156 -1.83 19.00 5.80
CA LYS A 156 -1.03 19.94 6.60
C LYS A 156 -0.92 19.53 8.08
N GLU A 157 -1.94 18.84 8.60
CA GLU A 157 -2.00 18.35 9.98
C GLU A 157 -0.96 17.28 10.25
N THR A 158 -0.59 16.48 9.25
CA THR A 158 0.45 15.44 9.40
C THR A 158 1.88 15.99 9.37
N LEU A 159 2.05 17.27 9.01
CA LEU A 159 3.36 17.94 9.01
C LEU A 159 3.79 18.42 10.41
N THR A 160 2.87 18.44 11.38
CA THR A 160 3.12 18.84 12.76
C THR A 160 2.78 17.71 13.73
N SER A 161 3.26 17.79 14.99
CA SER A 161 3.03 16.74 15.98
C SER A 161 1.80 16.99 16.87
N ASN A 162 1.22 18.18 16.83
CA ASN A 162 0.23 18.67 17.78
C ASN A 162 -1.21 18.72 17.24
N ILE A 163 -1.41 18.37 15.96
CA ILE A 163 -2.74 18.41 15.33
C ILE A 163 -3.01 17.02 14.73
N SER A 164 -4.19 16.50 14.98
CA SER A 164 -4.69 15.29 14.34
C SER A 164 -5.47 15.63 13.07
N LEU A 165 -5.52 14.69 12.12
CA LEU A 165 -6.43 14.81 10.98
C LEU A 165 -7.89 14.82 11.46
N PRO A 166 -8.72 15.71 10.91
CA PRO A 166 -10.15 15.68 11.21
C PRO A 166 -10.81 14.45 10.57
N GLU A 167 -11.87 13.96 11.17
CA GLU A 167 -12.64 12.82 10.65
C GLU A 167 -13.07 13.01 9.19
N THR A 168 -13.39 14.23 8.80
CA THR A 168 -13.81 14.60 7.44
C THR A 168 -12.71 14.46 6.38
N ALA A 169 -11.43 14.30 6.79
CA ALA A 169 -10.31 14.08 5.88
C ALA A 169 -10.26 12.65 5.36
N PHE A 170 -10.87 11.71 6.06
CA PHE A 170 -10.87 10.31 5.66
C PHE A 170 -11.91 10.04 4.57
N PRO A 171 -11.60 9.15 3.59
CA PRO A 171 -12.48 8.86 2.46
C PRO A 171 -13.84 8.28 2.86
N THR A 172 -13.87 7.44 3.89
CA THR A 172 -15.12 6.85 4.36
C THR A 172 -15.67 7.66 5.53
N GLN A 173 -16.99 7.69 5.67
CA GLN A 173 -17.67 8.34 6.78
C GLN A 173 -18.57 7.34 7.48
N ILE A 174 -18.80 7.53 8.78
CA ILE A 174 -19.67 6.65 9.57
C ILE A 174 -21.09 6.65 8.99
N SER A 175 -21.58 5.48 8.64
CA SER A 175 -22.96 5.27 8.20
C SER A 175 -23.69 4.21 9.03
N LYS A 176 -22.97 3.46 9.87
CA LYS A 176 -23.51 2.46 10.81
C LYS A 176 -22.93 2.67 12.20
N SER A 177 -23.78 2.57 13.24
CA SER A 177 -23.39 2.72 14.65
C SER A 177 -23.64 1.45 15.47
N GLU A 178 -24.58 0.61 15.04
CA GLU A 178 -24.90 -0.63 15.76
C GLU A 178 -23.84 -1.71 15.49
N PRO A 179 -23.32 -2.40 16.52
CA PRO A 179 -22.34 -3.45 16.35
C PRO A 179 -22.86 -4.60 15.46
N GLU A 180 -21.98 -5.10 14.61
CA GLU A 180 -22.25 -6.30 13.79
C GLU A 180 -21.19 -7.36 14.07
N GLU A 181 -21.61 -8.64 14.07
CA GLU A 181 -20.68 -9.76 14.17
C GLU A 181 -20.12 -10.09 12.79
N LEU A 182 -18.82 -10.34 12.74
CA LEU A 182 -18.12 -10.79 11.54
C LEU A 182 -17.39 -12.10 11.83
N SER A 183 -17.69 -13.14 11.07
CA SER A 183 -16.95 -14.41 11.12
C SER A 183 -16.01 -14.52 9.91
N ILE A 184 -14.76 -14.91 10.17
CA ILE A 184 -13.75 -15.17 9.12
C ILE A 184 -13.25 -16.60 9.31
N THR A 185 -13.35 -17.40 8.24
CA THR A 185 -12.78 -18.74 8.21
C THR A 185 -11.43 -18.70 7.52
N PHE A 186 -10.41 -19.20 8.19
CA PHE A 186 -9.06 -19.37 7.64
C PHE A 186 -8.81 -20.85 7.34
N GLU A 187 -8.15 -21.10 6.21
CA GLU A 187 -7.61 -22.41 5.85
C GLU A 187 -6.12 -22.25 5.54
N LYS A 188 -5.27 -22.89 6.34
CA LYS A 188 -3.80 -22.74 6.21
C LYS A 188 -3.33 -21.29 6.19
N GLY A 189 -3.94 -20.46 7.03
CA GLY A 189 -3.64 -19.03 7.17
C GLY A 189 -4.29 -18.11 6.14
N GLU A 190 -4.85 -18.63 5.06
CA GLU A 190 -5.53 -17.84 4.04
C GLU A 190 -7.04 -17.73 4.33
N ILE A 191 -7.65 -16.59 3.95
CA ILE A 191 -9.09 -16.37 4.13
C ILE A 191 -9.85 -17.25 3.14
N LYS A 192 -10.69 -18.14 3.67
CA LYS A 192 -11.53 -19.05 2.88
C LYS A 192 -12.97 -18.57 2.77
N ALA A 193 -13.54 -18.07 3.87
CA ALA A 193 -14.91 -17.59 3.90
C ALA A 193 -15.08 -16.41 4.86
N VAL A 194 -16.08 -15.58 4.60
CA VAL A 194 -16.52 -14.49 5.48
C VAL A 194 -18.02 -14.58 5.65
N ASN A 195 -18.52 -14.61 6.89
CA ASN A 195 -19.93 -14.80 7.22
C ASN A 195 -20.57 -16.03 6.51
N GLY A 196 -19.78 -17.10 6.34
CA GLY A 196 -20.20 -18.33 5.67
C GLY A 196 -20.20 -18.27 4.14
N GLN A 197 -19.92 -17.12 3.53
CA GLN A 197 -19.72 -16.99 2.09
C GLN A 197 -18.28 -17.36 1.72
N GLU A 198 -18.13 -18.38 0.87
CA GLU A 198 -16.81 -18.78 0.37
C GLU A 198 -16.36 -17.86 -0.78
N PHE A 199 -15.03 -17.65 -0.85
CA PHE A 199 -14.38 -16.88 -1.91
C PHE A 199 -13.36 -17.75 -2.64
N SER A 200 -13.32 -17.62 -3.97
CA SER A 200 -12.34 -18.32 -4.79
C SER A 200 -10.96 -17.68 -4.73
N LYS A 201 -10.92 -16.36 -4.47
CA LYS A 201 -9.71 -15.57 -4.35
C LYS A 201 -9.70 -14.80 -3.02
N PRO A 202 -8.61 -14.85 -2.25
CA PRO A 202 -8.50 -14.08 -1.01
C PRO A 202 -8.67 -12.56 -1.20
N ILE A 203 -8.33 -12.01 -2.37
CA ILE A 203 -8.53 -10.59 -2.70
C ILE A 203 -10.02 -10.22 -2.62
N GLU A 204 -10.90 -11.06 -3.14
CA GLU A 204 -12.35 -10.84 -3.09
C GLU A 204 -12.87 -10.81 -1.66
N ALA A 205 -12.34 -11.69 -0.79
CA ALA A 205 -12.65 -11.70 0.63
C ALA A 205 -12.17 -10.42 1.34
N ILE A 206 -10.96 -9.94 1.02
CA ILE A 206 -10.42 -8.68 1.56
C ILE A 206 -11.31 -7.50 1.16
N GLN A 207 -11.70 -7.42 -0.11
CA GLN A 207 -12.59 -6.37 -0.62
C GLN A 207 -13.97 -6.43 0.03
N PHE A 208 -14.52 -7.63 0.22
CA PHE A 208 -15.80 -7.83 0.89
C PHE A 208 -15.76 -7.40 2.36
N ILE A 209 -14.68 -7.74 3.10
CA ILE A 209 -14.48 -7.26 4.47
C ILE A 209 -14.37 -5.73 4.50
N GLN A 210 -13.64 -5.13 3.55
CA GLN A 210 -13.51 -3.69 3.45
C GLN A 210 -14.88 -3.01 3.22
N GLU A 211 -15.72 -3.56 2.34
CA GLU A 211 -17.05 -3.04 2.05
C GLU A 211 -17.96 -3.05 3.30
N ILE A 212 -17.96 -4.14 4.07
CA ILE A 212 -18.71 -4.21 5.33
C ILE A 212 -18.16 -3.22 6.35
N ALA A 213 -16.86 -3.22 6.55
CA ALA A 213 -16.20 -2.52 7.64
C ALA A 213 -16.12 -1.00 7.45
N GLN A 214 -16.02 -0.52 6.21
CA GLN A 214 -15.95 0.91 5.91
C GLN A 214 -17.15 1.70 6.43
N ALA A 215 -18.34 1.07 6.50
CA ALA A 215 -19.55 1.69 7.01
C ALA A 215 -19.43 2.13 8.49
N PHE A 216 -18.54 1.50 9.24
CA PHE A 216 -18.25 1.81 10.65
C PHE A 216 -17.10 2.80 10.83
N ALA A 217 -16.42 3.21 9.75
CA ALA A 217 -15.25 4.08 9.74
C ALA A 217 -14.14 3.65 10.73
N ILE A 218 -13.96 2.34 10.90
CA ILE A 218 -12.95 1.74 11.78
C ILE A 218 -11.60 1.56 11.07
N GLY A 219 -10.56 1.27 11.84
CA GLY A 219 -9.23 1.02 11.30
C GLY A 219 -8.46 2.30 10.95
N ARG A 220 -8.80 3.41 11.59
CA ARG A 220 -8.11 4.71 11.45
C ARG A 220 -7.10 4.88 12.56
N ASP A 221 -5.90 5.34 12.18
CA ASP A 221 -4.86 5.72 13.11
C ASP A 221 -3.83 6.62 12.43
N THR A 222 -2.85 7.10 13.19
CA THR A 222 -1.71 7.85 12.67
C THR A 222 -0.41 7.16 13.08
N HIS A 223 0.27 6.60 12.09
CA HIS A 223 1.61 6.08 12.28
C HIS A 223 2.61 7.23 12.44
N VAL A 224 3.45 7.15 13.45
CA VAL A 224 4.59 8.03 13.68
C VAL A 224 5.85 7.18 13.65
N GLY A 225 6.77 7.51 12.76
CA GLY A 225 8.01 6.75 12.60
C GLY A 225 9.05 7.47 11.78
N ASP A 226 10.20 6.85 11.64
CA ASP A 226 11.25 7.35 10.78
C ASP A 226 10.94 7.03 9.32
N THR A 227 11.17 8.01 8.45
CA THR A 227 11.27 7.76 7.01
C THR A 227 12.53 6.96 6.72
N ILE A 228 12.64 6.38 5.53
CA ILE A 228 13.82 5.61 5.10
C ILE A 228 15.12 6.45 5.21
N ILE A 229 15.02 7.75 4.99
CA ILE A 229 16.13 8.69 5.10
C ILE A 229 16.35 9.24 6.53
N GLY A 230 15.68 8.68 7.54
CA GLY A 230 15.90 8.98 8.96
C GLY A 230 15.21 10.23 9.50
N ILE A 231 14.25 10.81 8.78
CA ILE A 231 13.46 11.96 9.25
C ILE A 231 12.17 11.46 9.87
N LYS A 232 11.78 12.00 11.04
CA LYS A 232 10.46 11.69 11.63
C LYS A 232 9.33 12.13 10.72
N GLY A 233 8.43 11.20 10.43
CA GLY A 233 7.25 11.42 9.63
C GLY A 233 5.99 10.95 10.33
N ARG A 234 4.86 11.44 9.85
CA ARG A 234 3.52 11.02 10.26
C ARG A 234 2.72 10.67 9.01
N VAL A 235 2.02 9.56 9.07
CA VAL A 235 1.05 9.16 8.05
C VAL A 235 -0.21 8.69 8.73
N SER A 236 -1.33 9.32 8.43
CA SER A 236 -2.63 8.83 8.86
C SER A 236 -3.15 7.85 7.82
N PHE A 237 -3.93 6.91 8.26
CA PHE A 237 -4.44 5.85 7.40
C PHE A 237 -5.82 5.38 7.84
N GLU A 238 -6.51 4.76 6.92
CA GLU A 238 -7.75 4.02 7.10
C GLU A 238 -7.57 2.64 6.49
N ALA A 239 -7.64 1.59 7.32
CA ALA A 239 -7.31 0.23 6.94
C ALA A 239 -8.20 -0.78 7.68
N ALA A 240 -9.53 -0.70 7.47
CA ALA A 240 -10.48 -1.51 8.21
C ALA A 240 -10.28 -3.01 7.96
N ALA A 241 -10.28 -3.46 6.72
CA ALA A 241 -10.08 -4.87 6.38
C ALA A 241 -8.74 -5.42 6.89
N PRO A 242 -7.58 -4.77 6.63
CA PRO A 242 -6.30 -5.24 7.15
C PRO A 242 -6.29 -5.44 8.65
N LEU A 243 -6.75 -4.47 9.43
CA LEU A 243 -6.70 -4.56 10.89
C LEU A 243 -7.66 -5.61 11.45
N ILE A 244 -8.84 -5.79 10.84
CA ILE A 244 -9.78 -6.86 11.18
C ILE A 244 -9.13 -8.22 10.90
N ILE A 245 -8.59 -8.41 9.71
CA ILE A 245 -7.99 -9.67 9.27
C ILE A 245 -6.81 -10.04 10.16
N LEU A 246 -5.87 -9.11 10.37
CA LEU A 246 -4.70 -9.35 11.22
C LEU A 246 -5.10 -9.68 12.65
N LYS A 247 -6.08 -8.97 13.21
CA LYS A 247 -6.57 -9.24 14.56
C LYS A 247 -7.24 -10.61 14.67
N ALA A 248 -8.08 -10.98 13.71
CA ALA A 248 -8.76 -12.26 13.68
C ALA A 248 -7.76 -13.43 13.51
N HIS A 249 -6.83 -13.30 12.56
CA HIS A 249 -5.79 -14.29 12.30
C HIS A 249 -4.89 -14.49 13.53
N HIS A 250 -4.39 -13.40 14.13
CA HIS A 250 -3.57 -13.49 15.33
C HIS A 250 -4.33 -14.09 16.52
N LEU A 251 -5.63 -13.81 16.66
CA LEU A 251 -6.44 -14.42 17.70
C LEU A 251 -6.55 -15.94 17.49
N LEU A 252 -6.79 -16.40 16.25
CA LEU A 252 -6.84 -17.81 15.91
C LEU A 252 -5.52 -18.52 16.23
N GLU A 253 -4.39 -17.92 15.87
CA GLU A 253 -3.06 -18.47 16.12
C GLU A 253 -2.75 -18.67 17.62
N LYS A 254 -3.28 -17.82 18.48
CA LYS A 254 -3.15 -18.03 19.95
C LYS A 254 -3.80 -19.31 20.45
N HIS A 255 -4.74 -19.87 19.69
CA HIS A 255 -5.38 -21.15 19.99
C HIS A 255 -4.68 -22.33 19.33
N THR A 256 -3.90 -22.13 18.29
CA THR A 256 -3.33 -23.20 17.46
C THR A 256 -1.82 -23.35 17.58
N LEU A 257 -1.09 -22.25 17.75
CA LEU A 257 0.36 -22.26 17.84
C LEU A 257 0.87 -22.38 19.27
N THR A 258 2.04 -22.99 19.43
CA THR A 258 2.73 -23.03 20.72
C THR A 258 3.26 -21.64 21.10
N LYS A 259 3.49 -21.43 22.41
CA LYS A 259 4.10 -20.21 22.94
C LYS A 259 5.41 -19.86 22.24
N SER A 260 6.25 -20.86 21.94
CA SER A 260 7.55 -20.65 21.31
C SER A 260 7.41 -20.23 19.84
N GLN A 261 6.46 -20.82 19.12
CA GLN A 261 6.17 -20.43 17.73
C GLN A 261 5.69 -18.97 17.67
N LEU A 262 4.74 -18.59 18.51
CA LEU A 262 4.24 -17.21 18.59
C LEU A 262 5.38 -16.23 18.89
N PHE A 263 6.20 -16.52 19.90
CA PHE A 263 7.30 -15.65 20.29
C PHE A 263 8.28 -15.38 19.14
N ILE A 264 8.74 -16.42 18.44
CA ILE A 264 9.68 -16.27 17.32
C ILE A 264 9.02 -15.52 16.15
N LYS A 265 7.76 -15.88 15.86
CA LYS A 265 7.01 -15.25 14.77
C LYS A 265 6.79 -13.75 15.01
N ASP A 266 6.45 -13.33 16.23
CA ASP A 266 6.27 -11.93 16.58
C ASP A 266 7.58 -11.12 16.41
N GLN A 267 8.74 -11.70 16.74
CA GLN A 267 10.04 -11.06 16.52
C GLN A 267 10.32 -10.88 15.02
N LEU A 268 10.05 -11.91 14.21
CA LEU A 268 10.25 -11.82 12.76
C LEU A 268 9.26 -10.88 12.09
N SER A 269 8.03 -10.79 12.59
CA SER A 269 7.01 -9.86 12.11
C SER A 269 7.49 -8.41 12.17
N LEU A 270 8.12 -8.01 13.27
CA LEU A 270 8.71 -6.67 13.42
C LEU A 270 9.81 -6.42 12.39
N SER A 271 10.70 -7.39 12.19
CA SER A 271 11.78 -7.31 11.22
C SER A 271 11.23 -7.23 9.79
N TYR A 272 10.32 -8.14 9.43
CA TYR A 272 9.67 -8.18 8.12
C TYR A 272 9.00 -6.85 7.77
N GLY A 273 8.23 -6.29 8.72
CA GLY A 273 7.59 -4.99 8.55
C GLY A 273 8.58 -3.85 8.33
N ASN A 274 9.75 -3.88 8.97
CA ASN A 274 10.80 -2.88 8.77
C ASN A 274 11.42 -3.00 7.37
N TYR A 275 11.82 -4.21 6.95
CA TYR A 275 12.39 -4.45 5.62
C TYR A 275 11.42 -4.05 4.51
N LEU A 276 10.16 -4.45 4.62
CA LEU A 276 9.13 -4.09 3.64
C LEU A 276 8.90 -2.58 3.59
N HIS A 277 8.83 -1.91 4.75
CA HIS A 277 8.69 -0.45 4.81
C HIS A 277 9.84 0.27 4.11
N ASP A 278 11.05 -0.24 4.29
CA ASP A 278 12.27 0.37 3.77
C ASP A 278 12.54 0.00 2.29
N GLY A 279 11.65 -0.81 1.68
CA GLY A 279 11.77 -1.19 0.27
C GLY A 279 12.75 -2.33 0.01
N LEU A 280 13.17 -3.06 1.05
CA LEU A 280 14.17 -4.11 0.99
C LEU A 280 13.60 -5.51 0.67
N VAL A 281 12.54 -5.57 -0.14
CA VAL A 281 11.83 -6.83 -0.46
C VAL A 281 12.67 -7.82 -1.26
N LEU A 282 13.73 -7.36 -1.91
CA LEU A 282 14.65 -8.21 -2.68
C LEU A 282 15.79 -8.76 -1.83
N ASP A 283 15.87 -8.41 -0.54
CA ASP A 283 16.84 -8.99 0.38
C ASP A 283 16.49 -10.47 0.62
N PRO A 284 17.44 -11.42 0.48
CA PRO A 284 17.20 -12.84 0.69
C PRO A 284 16.57 -13.19 2.04
N VAL A 285 16.85 -12.42 3.10
CA VAL A 285 16.28 -12.64 4.44
C VAL A 285 14.74 -12.56 4.45
N MET A 286 14.14 -11.84 3.50
CA MET A 286 12.68 -11.79 3.38
C MET A 286 12.11 -13.18 3.11
N GLN A 287 12.74 -13.93 2.20
CA GLN A 287 12.32 -15.31 1.88
C GLN A 287 12.49 -16.26 3.06
N ASP A 288 13.55 -16.08 3.87
CA ASP A 288 13.76 -16.88 5.09
C ASP A 288 12.64 -16.64 6.11
N MET A 289 12.25 -15.37 6.30
CA MET A 289 11.12 -15.02 7.18
C MET A 289 9.79 -15.53 6.65
N GLU A 290 9.55 -15.42 5.34
CA GLU A 290 8.35 -15.93 4.65
C GLU A 290 8.23 -17.45 4.81
N ALA A 291 9.32 -18.20 4.65
CA ALA A 291 9.34 -19.64 4.85
C ALA A 291 8.96 -20.03 6.29
N LEU A 292 9.40 -19.24 7.28
CA LEU A 292 8.99 -19.47 8.66
C LEU A 292 7.51 -19.14 8.86
N PHE A 293 7.00 -18.05 8.32
CA PHE A 293 5.58 -17.72 8.38
C PHE A 293 4.73 -18.83 7.76
N GLU A 294 5.07 -19.31 6.57
CA GLU A 294 4.38 -20.44 5.92
C GLU A 294 4.41 -21.71 6.77
N SER A 295 5.55 -22.00 7.41
CA SER A 295 5.67 -23.18 8.25
C SER A 295 4.70 -23.19 9.43
N SER A 296 4.29 -22.01 9.89
CA SER A 296 3.35 -21.83 10.99
C SER A 296 1.88 -21.97 10.58
N GLN A 297 1.58 -22.04 9.25
CA GLN A 297 0.22 -22.11 8.70
C GLN A 297 -0.19 -23.53 8.24
N LYS A 298 0.49 -24.57 8.73
CA LYS A 298 0.25 -25.95 8.28
C LYS A 298 -0.95 -26.63 8.94
N THR A 299 -1.49 -26.03 9.98
CA THR A 299 -2.61 -26.57 10.78
C THR A 299 -3.93 -25.86 10.48
#